data_2c13dab5c5769fe85594598bf5b2722e
#
_entry.id   2c13dab5c5769fe85594598bf5b2722e
#
_cell.length_a   1.000
_cell.length_b   1.000
_cell.length_c   1.000
_cell.angle_alpha   90.00
_cell.angle_beta   90.00
_cell.angle_gamma   90.00
#
_symmetry.space_group_name_H-M   'P 1'
#
loop_
_entity.id
_entity.type
_entity.pdbx_description
1 polymer ?
#
loop_
_entity_poly.entity_id
_entity_poly.type
_entity_poly.pdbx_seq_one_letter_code
_entity_poly.pdbx_strand_id
1 'polypeptide(L)'
;IANRQTKRIIEPINNLNLDNPEHNQIYEEIHPLINRLSKQNRQINEQIAHLNSQKQEFLAITENMNEGLLILSKEGKMLSANLSARRFFGLKDNEGEGKHFLELNRSENWQSLIYNALDDKICEQHINFEGRIYRLLATPSRRGEELTGAVVLLFDETEKAEADLRRKEFSANVSHELKTPLTAISGYAELISG
;
A
#
# COMPACT_ATOMS: atom_id res chain seq x y z
N ILE A 1 -55.57 8.53 32.44
CA ILE A 1 -55.83 7.31 31.62
C ILE A 1 -54.86 7.26 30.44
N ALA A 2 -54.60 8.36 29.70
CA ALA A 2 -53.68 8.38 28.55
C ALA A 2 -52.25 7.95 28.89
N ASN A 3 -51.71 8.39 30.03
CA ASN A 3 -50.32 8.12 30.43
C ASN A 3 -50.03 6.63 30.75
N ARG A 4 -51.06 5.85 31.09
CA ARG A 4 -50.91 4.39 31.40
C ARG A 4 -50.95 3.54 30.13
N GLN A 5 -51.64 3.97 29.09
CA GLN A 5 -51.66 3.29 27.79
C GLN A 5 -50.42 3.58 27.00
N THR A 6 -49.90 4.81 27.06
CA THR A 6 -48.64 5.19 26.40
C THR A 6 -47.44 4.40 26.93
N LYS A 7 -47.33 4.20 28.27
CA LYS A 7 -46.32 3.37 28.87
C LYS A 7 -46.41 1.91 28.43
N ARG A 8 -47.59 1.34 28.30
CA ARG A 8 -47.82 -0.05 27.89
C ARG A 8 -47.38 -0.34 26.44
N ILE A 9 -47.39 0.68 25.57
CA ILE A 9 -46.99 0.54 24.16
C ILE A 9 -45.52 0.92 23.96
N ILE A 10 -45.04 1.97 24.63
CA ILE A 10 -43.69 2.51 24.40
C ILE A 10 -42.63 1.72 25.15
N GLU A 11 -42.87 1.22 26.37
CA GLU A 11 -41.88 0.43 27.11
C GLU A 11 -41.43 -0.86 26.39
N PRO A 12 -42.34 -1.68 25.83
CA PRO A 12 -41.92 -2.86 25.08
C PRO A 12 -41.12 -2.52 23.81
N ILE A 13 -41.41 -1.39 23.16
CA ILE A 13 -40.70 -0.94 21.94
C ILE A 13 -39.31 -0.44 22.28
N ASN A 14 -39.15 0.31 23.37
CA ASN A 14 -37.84 0.83 23.80
C ASN A 14 -36.87 -0.26 24.34
N ASN A 15 -37.41 -1.38 24.84
CA ASN A 15 -36.66 -2.50 25.38
C ASN A 15 -36.47 -3.64 24.36
N LEU A 16 -36.66 -3.36 23.11
CA LEU A 16 -36.63 -4.32 22.02
C LEU A 16 -35.24 -4.84 21.80
N ASN A 17 -35.03 -6.15 21.98
CA ASN A 17 -33.78 -6.81 21.67
C ASN A 17 -33.82 -7.38 20.24
N LEU A 18 -33.11 -6.76 19.32
CA LEU A 18 -33.05 -7.17 17.91
C LEU A 18 -32.19 -8.42 17.68
N ASP A 19 -31.29 -8.74 18.62
CA ASP A 19 -30.40 -9.90 18.53
C ASP A 19 -31.09 -11.19 19.01
N ASN A 20 -32.17 -11.05 19.82
CA ASN A 20 -32.93 -12.18 20.35
C ASN A 20 -34.45 -11.90 20.32
N PRO A 21 -35.04 -11.86 19.12
CA PRO A 21 -36.43 -11.40 18.92
C PRO A 21 -37.49 -12.27 19.58
N GLU A 22 -37.20 -13.57 19.84
CA GLU A 22 -38.12 -14.52 20.45
C GLU A 22 -38.44 -14.22 21.93
N HIS A 23 -37.59 -13.44 22.60
CA HIS A 23 -37.80 -13.05 24.02
C HIS A 23 -38.55 -11.73 24.20
N ASN A 24 -38.94 -11.09 23.11
CA ASN A 24 -39.68 -9.84 23.18
C ASN A 24 -41.20 -10.08 23.35
N GLN A 25 -41.79 -9.58 24.45
CA GLN A 25 -43.25 -9.54 24.62
C GLN A 25 -43.86 -8.43 23.70
N ILE A 26 -44.21 -8.79 22.47
CA ILE A 26 -44.63 -7.82 21.46
C ILE A 26 -45.97 -8.22 20.88
N TYR A 27 -46.78 -7.21 20.53
CA TYR A 27 -48.07 -7.41 19.83
C TYR A 27 -47.84 -8.13 18.50
N GLU A 28 -48.73 -9.08 18.17
CA GLU A 28 -48.61 -9.91 16.95
C GLU A 28 -48.47 -9.09 15.66
N GLU A 29 -49.08 -7.88 15.63
CA GLU A 29 -49.02 -7.01 14.46
C GLU A 29 -47.59 -6.42 14.21
N ILE A 30 -46.72 -6.38 15.22
CA ILE A 30 -45.36 -5.82 15.11
C ILE A 30 -44.31 -6.91 14.81
N HIS A 31 -44.63 -8.18 15.02
CA HIS A 31 -43.72 -9.30 14.74
C HIS A 31 -43.13 -9.29 13.32
N PRO A 32 -43.88 -9.04 12.22
CA PRO A 32 -43.32 -9.00 10.89
C PRO A 32 -42.28 -7.89 10.71
N LEU A 33 -42.49 -6.74 11.37
CA LEU A 33 -41.53 -5.62 11.30
C LEU A 33 -40.25 -5.93 12.02
N ILE A 34 -40.35 -6.53 13.22
CA ILE A 34 -39.15 -6.94 14.00
C ILE A 34 -38.37 -8.00 13.29
N ASN A 35 -39.01 -9.00 12.73
CA ASN A 35 -38.33 -10.03 11.95
C ASN A 35 -37.59 -9.44 10.74
N ARG A 36 -38.20 -8.43 10.09
CA ARG A 36 -37.53 -7.71 8.99
C ARG A 36 -36.34 -6.91 9.47
N LEU A 37 -36.45 -6.18 10.59
CA LEU A 37 -35.38 -5.42 11.19
C LEU A 37 -34.23 -6.33 11.65
N SER A 38 -34.54 -7.43 12.33
CA SER A 38 -33.55 -8.42 12.76
C SER A 38 -32.83 -9.04 11.59
N LYS A 39 -33.55 -9.36 10.49
CA LYS A 39 -32.92 -9.84 9.26
C LYS A 39 -32.00 -8.82 8.64
N GLN A 40 -32.42 -7.55 8.58
CA GLN A 40 -31.58 -6.46 8.05
C GLN A 40 -30.34 -6.23 8.93
N ASN A 41 -30.49 -6.23 10.25
CA ASN A 41 -29.38 -6.08 11.19
C ASN A 41 -28.38 -7.21 11.02
N ARG A 42 -28.86 -8.45 10.93
CA ARG A 42 -28.00 -9.60 10.65
C ARG A 42 -27.24 -9.45 9.32
N GLN A 43 -27.91 -9.03 8.26
CA GLN A 43 -27.26 -8.80 6.96
C GLN A 43 -26.17 -7.72 7.05
N ILE A 44 -26.45 -6.62 7.76
CA ILE A 44 -25.47 -5.55 7.99
C ILE A 44 -24.26 -6.09 8.75
N ASN A 45 -24.47 -6.85 9.83
CA ASN A 45 -23.40 -7.43 10.62
C ASN A 45 -22.57 -8.44 9.81
N GLU A 46 -23.19 -9.26 8.99
CA GLU A 46 -22.49 -10.17 8.06
C GLU A 46 -21.65 -9.39 7.03
N GLN A 47 -22.16 -8.29 6.47
CA GLN A 47 -21.42 -7.42 5.56
C GLN A 47 -20.24 -6.73 6.25
N ILE A 48 -20.43 -6.23 7.46
CA ILE A 48 -19.35 -5.62 8.26
C ILE A 48 -18.26 -6.66 8.56
N ALA A 49 -18.64 -7.87 8.98
CA ALA A 49 -17.70 -8.96 9.24
C ALA A 49 -16.90 -9.34 7.96
N HIS A 50 -17.57 -9.41 6.81
CA HIS A 50 -16.93 -9.69 5.53
C HIS A 50 -15.95 -8.58 5.13
N LEU A 51 -16.35 -7.31 5.22
CA LEU A 51 -15.48 -6.16 4.94
C LEU A 51 -14.26 -6.12 5.86
N ASN A 52 -14.45 -6.42 7.14
CA ASN A 52 -13.34 -6.50 8.10
C ASN A 52 -12.38 -7.63 7.77
N SER A 53 -12.89 -8.80 7.35
CA SER A 53 -12.05 -9.92 6.90
C SER A 53 -11.22 -9.54 5.67
N GLN A 54 -11.85 -8.94 4.66
CA GLN A 54 -11.14 -8.47 3.45
C GLN A 54 -10.09 -7.41 3.77
N LYS A 55 -10.41 -6.48 4.68
CA LYS A 55 -9.44 -5.48 5.14
C LYS A 55 -8.24 -6.12 5.83
N GLN A 56 -8.48 -7.11 6.69
CA GLN A 56 -7.41 -7.82 7.39
C GLN A 56 -6.53 -8.63 6.44
N GLU A 57 -7.13 -9.29 5.45
CA GLU A 57 -6.40 -10.00 4.42
C GLU A 57 -5.52 -9.05 3.60
N PHE A 58 -6.06 -7.92 3.17
CA PHE A 58 -5.29 -6.89 2.46
C PHE A 58 -4.11 -6.38 3.30
N LEU A 59 -4.34 -6.07 4.58
CA LEU A 59 -3.27 -5.65 5.48
C LEU A 59 -2.21 -6.74 5.66
N ALA A 60 -2.62 -8.00 5.84
CA ALA A 60 -1.69 -9.10 5.98
C ALA A 60 -0.80 -9.28 4.74
N ILE A 61 -1.37 -9.12 3.53
CA ILE A 61 -0.60 -9.18 2.28
C ILE A 61 0.40 -8.02 2.22
N THR A 62 -0.07 -6.79 2.42
CA THR A 62 0.78 -5.59 2.28
C THR A 62 1.86 -5.51 3.35
N GLU A 63 1.57 -5.92 4.60
CA GLU A 63 2.55 -5.93 5.69
C GLU A 63 3.68 -6.96 5.48
N ASN A 64 3.42 -8.05 4.77
CA ASN A 64 4.41 -9.07 4.47
C ASN A 64 5.16 -8.86 3.14
N MET A 65 4.86 -7.80 2.40
CA MET A 65 5.61 -7.45 1.19
C MET A 65 7.02 -6.96 1.55
N ASN A 66 8.00 -7.36 0.73
CA ASN A 66 9.36 -6.83 0.82
C ASN A 66 9.44 -5.40 0.31
N GLU A 67 8.62 -5.07 -0.68
CA GLU A 67 8.53 -3.73 -1.25
C GLU A 67 7.83 -2.79 -0.27
N GLY A 68 8.37 -1.58 -0.14
CA GLY A 68 7.70 -0.53 0.62
C GLY A 68 6.48 -0.02 -0.14
N LEU A 69 5.33 0.04 0.53
CA LEU A 69 4.10 0.63 0.03
C LEU A 69 3.71 1.83 0.89
N LEU A 70 3.58 2.99 0.27
CA LEU A 70 3.11 4.23 0.90
C LEU A 70 1.92 4.77 0.11
N ILE A 71 0.84 5.09 0.81
CA ILE A 71 -0.38 5.69 0.23
C ILE A 71 -0.53 7.10 0.79
N LEU A 72 -0.69 8.06 -0.12
CA LEU A 72 -0.86 9.47 0.18
C LEU A 72 -2.24 9.97 -0.25
N SER A 73 -2.81 10.90 0.51
CA SER A 73 -3.99 11.66 0.10
C SER A 73 -3.64 12.68 -0.97
N LYS A 74 -4.65 13.31 -1.55
CA LYS A 74 -4.50 14.40 -2.54
C LYS A 74 -3.72 15.60 -1.97
N GLU A 75 -3.82 15.84 -0.66
CA GLU A 75 -3.09 16.89 0.06
C GLU A 75 -1.66 16.46 0.45
N GLY A 76 -1.21 15.29 0.02
CA GLY A 76 0.12 14.76 0.34
C GLY A 76 0.26 14.23 1.79
N LYS A 77 -0.84 13.95 2.49
CA LYS A 77 -0.79 13.34 3.82
C LYS A 77 -0.72 11.82 3.71
N MET A 78 0.09 11.20 4.53
CA MET A 78 0.19 9.75 4.61
C MET A 78 -1.12 9.14 5.13
N LEU A 79 -1.74 8.28 4.33
CA LEU A 79 -2.92 7.51 4.69
C LEU A 79 -2.55 6.13 5.22
N SER A 80 -1.51 5.51 4.66
CA SER A 80 -1.05 4.19 5.06
C SER A 80 0.39 3.97 4.60
N ALA A 81 1.14 3.19 5.38
CA ALA A 81 2.46 2.67 5.00
C ALA A 81 2.61 1.25 5.54
N ASN A 82 3.07 0.30 4.71
CA ASN A 82 3.37 -1.05 5.16
C ASN A 82 4.68 -1.11 5.96
N LEU A 83 4.98 -2.27 6.54
CA LEU A 83 6.15 -2.47 7.38
C LEU A 83 7.47 -2.07 6.68
N SER A 84 7.63 -2.43 5.41
CA SER A 84 8.85 -2.12 4.64
C SER A 84 8.99 -0.62 4.39
N ALA A 85 7.92 0.10 4.06
CA ALA A 85 7.93 1.55 3.93
C ALA A 85 8.20 2.23 5.28
N ARG A 86 7.59 1.77 6.37
CA ARG A 86 7.87 2.32 7.71
C ARG A 86 9.35 2.14 8.11
N ARG A 87 9.93 0.99 7.83
CA ARG A 87 11.38 0.75 8.07
C ARG A 87 12.25 1.71 7.26
N PHE A 88 11.94 1.90 6.00
CA PHE A 88 12.68 2.83 5.14
C PHE A 88 12.67 4.28 5.68
N PHE A 89 11.52 4.75 6.18
CA PHE A 89 11.40 6.10 6.76
C PHE A 89 11.75 6.17 8.25
N GLY A 90 12.15 5.07 8.90
CA GLY A 90 12.46 5.04 10.33
C GLY A 90 11.26 5.28 11.23
N LEU A 91 10.04 4.96 10.76
CA LEU A 91 8.80 5.16 11.49
C LEU A 91 8.48 3.96 12.37
N LYS A 92 7.95 4.22 13.57
CA LYS A 92 7.36 3.19 14.45
C LYS A 92 5.93 2.86 14.01
N ASP A 93 5.37 1.78 14.59
CA ASP A 93 3.99 1.40 14.33
C ASP A 93 3.03 2.55 14.65
N ASN A 94 2.10 2.80 13.73
CA ASN A 94 1.14 3.91 13.73
C ASN A 94 1.74 5.31 13.75
N GLU A 95 3.06 5.43 13.60
CA GLU A 95 3.73 6.72 13.47
C GLU A 95 3.71 7.14 11.98
N GLY A 96 3.18 8.33 11.72
CA GLY A 96 3.22 8.92 10.39
C GLY A 96 1.85 9.06 9.73
N GLU A 97 0.80 8.33 10.12
CA GLU A 97 -0.55 8.58 9.61
C GLU A 97 -0.96 10.05 9.83
N GLY A 98 -1.44 10.69 8.77
CA GLY A 98 -1.79 12.11 8.76
C GLY A 98 -0.63 13.08 8.62
N LYS A 99 0.63 12.66 8.76
CA LYS A 99 1.81 13.50 8.49
C LYS A 99 1.93 13.79 7.00
N HIS A 100 2.40 14.98 6.68
CA HIS A 100 2.67 15.34 5.29
C HIS A 100 3.94 14.64 4.79
N PHE A 101 3.99 14.26 3.51
CA PHE A 101 5.14 13.53 2.94
C PHE A 101 6.46 14.29 3.07
N LEU A 102 6.44 15.61 3.20
CA LEU A 102 7.62 16.45 3.47
C LEU A 102 8.22 16.25 4.86
N GLU A 103 7.45 15.70 5.79
CA GLU A 103 7.94 15.35 7.13
C GLU A 103 8.69 14.01 7.11
N LEU A 104 8.41 13.16 6.12
CA LEU A 104 9.08 11.88 5.92
C LEU A 104 10.46 12.07 5.27
N ASN A 105 10.51 12.87 4.22
CA ASN A 105 11.75 13.17 3.50
C ASN A 105 11.63 14.52 2.80
N ARG A 106 12.68 15.35 2.90
CA ARG A 106 12.73 16.72 2.32
C ARG A 106 13.64 16.82 1.10
N SER A 107 14.19 15.71 0.60
CA SER A 107 15.04 15.75 -0.59
C SER A 107 14.24 16.22 -1.82
N GLU A 108 14.90 16.95 -2.72
CA GLU A 108 14.27 17.46 -3.95
C GLU A 108 13.73 16.34 -4.83
N ASN A 109 14.46 15.23 -4.91
CA ASN A 109 14.05 14.05 -5.65
C ASN A 109 12.73 13.47 -5.12
N TRP A 110 12.60 13.35 -3.79
CA TRP A 110 11.39 12.89 -3.14
C TRP A 110 10.22 13.83 -3.38
N GLN A 111 10.44 15.14 -3.23
CA GLN A 111 9.42 16.15 -3.48
C GLN A 111 8.93 16.11 -4.93
N SER A 112 9.86 16.13 -5.89
CA SER A 112 9.55 16.08 -7.30
C SER A 112 8.75 14.82 -7.67
N LEU A 113 9.14 13.65 -7.13
CA LEU A 113 8.45 12.39 -7.35
C LEU A 113 6.99 12.45 -6.90
N ILE A 114 6.74 12.94 -5.68
CA ILE A 114 5.40 12.98 -5.10
C ILE A 114 4.54 14.06 -5.76
N TYR A 115 5.06 15.27 -5.98
CA TYR A 115 4.30 16.33 -6.63
C TYR A 115 3.87 15.95 -8.06
N ASN A 116 4.75 15.29 -8.81
CA ASN A 116 4.39 14.80 -10.13
C ASN A 116 3.28 13.73 -10.07
N ALA A 117 3.32 12.82 -9.10
CA ALA A 117 2.27 11.83 -8.93
C ALA A 117 0.92 12.46 -8.51
N LEU A 118 0.96 13.50 -7.66
CA LEU A 118 -0.22 14.28 -7.30
C LEU A 118 -0.70 15.20 -8.44
N ASP A 119 0.14 15.48 -9.43
CA ASP A 119 -0.19 16.16 -10.69
C ASP A 119 -0.54 15.16 -11.82
N ASP A 120 -0.96 13.96 -11.42
CA ASP A 120 -1.45 12.91 -12.31
C ASP A 120 -0.41 12.32 -13.28
N LYS A 121 0.86 12.33 -12.91
CA LYS A 121 1.96 11.77 -13.70
C LYS A 121 2.56 10.55 -13.00
N ILE A 122 2.83 9.50 -13.75
CA ILE A 122 3.61 8.36 -13.26
C ILE A 122 5.08 8.76 -13.28
N CYS A 123 5.77 8.62 -12.16
CA CYS A 123 7.16 8.98 -12.00
C CYS A 123 7.97 7.87 -11.37
N GLU A 124 9.18 7.69 -11.87
CA GLU A 124 10.14 6.72 -11.37
C GLU A 124 11.48 7.41 -11.11
N GLN A 125 12.12 7.07 -10.00
CA GLN A 125 13.45 7.56 -9.65
C GLN A 125 14.28 6.49 -8.95
N HIS A 126 15.60 6.52 -9.18
CA HIS A 126 16.55 5.74 -8.42
C HIS A 126 17.26 6.65 -7.42
N ILE A 127 17.34 6.21 -6.18
CA ILE A 127 18.02 6.92 -5.11
C ILE A 127 19.02 6.01 -4.41
N ASN A 128 20.13 6.60 -3.94
CA ASN A 128 21.02 5.94 -2.99
C ASN A 128 20.69 6.45 -1.59
N PHE A 129 20.32 5.54 -0.72
CA PHE A 129 19.97 5.85 0.66
C PHE A 129 20.67 4.86 1.60
N GLU A 130 21.48 5.37 2.51
CA GLU A 130 22.28 4.56 3.46
C GLU A 130 23.13 3.45 2.80
N GLY A 131 23.67 3.72 1.61
CA GLY A 131 24.47 2.77 0.86
C GLY A 131 23.69 1.68 0.11
N ARG A 132 22.38 1.77 0.11
CA ARG A 132 21.47 0.90 -0.65
C ARG A 132 20.87 1.65 -1.82
N ILE A 133 20.58 0.92 -2.88
CA ILE A 133 19.98 1.45 -4.11
C ILE A 133 18.48 1.11 -4.10
N TYR A 134 17.67 2.15 -4.05
CA TYR A 134 16.21 2.02 -4.13
C TYR A 134 15.67 2.57 -5.43
N ARG A 135 14.72 1.84 -6.02
CA ARG A 135 13.87 2.35 -7.09
C ARG A 135 12.53 2.74 -6.49
N LEU A 136 12.16 3.99 -6.68
CA LEU A 136 10.90 4.59 -6.25
C LEU A 136 9.98 4.75 -7.45
N LEU A 137 8.77 4.21 -7.35
CA LEU A 137 7.72 4.38 -8.36
C LEU A 137 6.52 5.06 -7.71
N ALA A 138 6.20 6.27 -8.13
CA ALA A 138 5.01 6.99 -7.70
C ALA A 138 3.97 7.04 -8.80
N THR A 139 2.75 6.63 -8.46
CA THR A 139 1.61 6.59 -9.37
C THR A 139 0.42 7.33 -8.78
N PRO A 140 -0.37 8.05 -9.60
CA PRO A 140 -1.61 8.66 -9.14
C PRO A 140 -2.62 7.57 -8.72
N SER A 141 -3.32 7.81 -7.63
CA SER A 141 -4.45 7.00 -7.18
C SER A 141 -5.75 7.65 -7.60
N ARG A 142 -6.65 6.88 -8.21
CA ARG A 142 -7.92 7.40 -8.72
C ARG A 142 -9.11 6.56 -8.25
N ARG A 143 -10.24 7.23 -8.07
CA ARG A 143 -11.56 6.59 -7.91
C ARG A 143 -12.45 7.04 -9.07
N GLY A 144 -12.60 6.19 -10.09
CA GLY A 144 -13.17 6.61 -11.37
C GLY A 144 -12.26 7.64 -12.06
N GLU A 145 -12.79 8.82 -12.38
CA GLU A 145 -12.02 9.92 -12.97
C GLU A 145 -11.37 10.86 -11.94
N GLU A 146 -11.78 10.76 -10.67
CA GLU A 146 -11.30 11.65 -9.61
C GLU A 146 -9.95 11.20 -9.06
N LEU A 147 -8.96 12.09 -9.03
CA LEU A 147 -7.69 11.89 -8.37
C LEU A 147 -7.89 11.94 -6.85
N THR A 148 -7.56 10.85 -6.16
CA THR A 148 -7.72 10.73 -4.71
C THR A 148 -6.41 10.84 -3.94
N GLY A 149 -5.26 10.74 -4.64
CA GLY A 149 -3.95 10.82 -4.02
C GLY A 149 -2.87 10.18 -4.87
N ALA A 150 -1.85 9.61 -4.21
CA ALA A 150 -0.76 8.90 -4.86
C ALA A 150 -0.40 7.61 -4.11
N VAL A 151 0.10 6.63 -4.85
CA VAL A 151 0.71 5.41 -4.32
C VAL A 151 2.19 5.42 -4.66
N VAL A 152 3.03 5.18 -3.67
CA VAL A 152 4.48 5.08 -3.84
C VAL A 152 4.94 3.67 -3.48
N LEU A 153 5.65 3.05 -4.40
CA LEU A 153 6.31 1.77 -4.22
C LEU A 153 7.83 1.99 -4.11
N LEU A 154 8.45 1.33 -3.14
CA LEU A 154 9.89 1.37 -2.88
C LEU A 154 10.44 -0.04 -3.08
N PHE A 155 11.34 -0.20 -4.05
CA PHE A 155 12.01 -1.46 -4.35
C PHE A 155 13.47 -1.35 -3.94
N ASP A 156 13.95 -2.26 -3.09
CA ASP A 156 15.38 -2.41 -2.83
C ASP A 156 16.01 -3.16 -4.00
N GLU A 157 16.79 -2.46 -4.82
CA GLU A 157 17.50 -3.03 -5.98
C GLU A 157 19.01 -3.17 -5.73
N THR A 158 19.45 -3.13 -4.47
CA THR A 158 20.87 -3.18 -4.12
C THR A 158 21.54 -4.43 -4.67
N GLU A 159 20.98 -5.61 -4.41
CA GLU A 159 21.55 -6.89 -4.89
C GLU A 159 21.63 -6.95 -6.43
N LYS A 160 20.58 -6.45 -7.09
CA LYS A 160 20.51 -6.38 -8.55
C LYS A 160 21.60 -5.47 -9.11
N ALA A 161 21.72 -4.26 -8.55
CA ALA A 161 22.72 -3.28 -8.97
C ALA A 161 24.15 -3.81 -8.77
N GLU A 162 24.42 -4.46 -7.64
CA GLU A 162 25.72 -5.10 -7.38
C GLU A 162 25.99 -6.26 -8.36
N ALA A 163 24.99 -7.08 -8.67
CA ALA A 163 25.13 -8.16 -9.64
C ALA A 163 25.43 -7.62 -11.04
N ASP A 164 24.75 -6.55 -11.45
CA ASP A 164 24.99 -5.89 -12.73
C ASP A 164 26.38 -5.24 -12.81
N LEU A 165 26.84 -4.65 -11.70
CA LEU A 165 28.20 -4.10 -11.62
C LEU A 165 29.24 -5.22 -11.77
N ARG A 166 29.14 -6.30 -10.99
CA ARG A 166 30.02 -7.47 -11.09
C ARG A 166 30.08 -8.05 -12.52
N ARG A 167 28.91 -8.13 -13.19
CA ARG A 167 28.81 -8.60 -14.58
C ARG A 167 29.53 -7.67 -15.56
N LYS A 168 29.39 -6.36 -15.37
CA LYS A 168 30.10 -5.36 -16.21
C LYS A 168 31.61 -5.45 -16.02
N GLU A 169 32.08 -5.51 -14.77
CA GLU A 169 33.50 -5.66 -14.44
C GLU A 169 34.09 -6.94 -15.00
N PHE A 170 33.36 -8.06 -14.85
CA PHE A 170 33.79 -9.34 -15.44
C PHE A 170 33.93 -9.24 -16.96
N SER A 171 32.94 -8.68 -17.65
CA SER A 171 32.96 -8.51 -19.11
C SER A 171 34.11 -7.61 -19.56
N ALA A 172 34.37 -6.54 -18.83
CA ALA A 172 35.47 -5.62 -19.13
C ALA A 172 36.84 -6.32 -18.94
N ASN A 173 37.03 -7.04 -17.84
CA ASN A 173 38.28 -7.77 -17.54
C ASN A 173 38.55 -8.86 -18.58
N VAL A 174 37.52 -9.69 -18.91
CA VAL A 174 37.65 -10.72 -19.96
C VAL A 174 38.02 -10.09 -21.31
N SER A 175 37.38 -8.98 -21.68
CA SER A 175 37.69 -8.28 -22.93
C SER A 175 39.15 -7.79 -22.95
N HIS A 176 39.64 -7.27 -21.84
CA HIS A 176 41.00 -6.79 -21.71
C HIS A 176 42.00 -7.92 -21.75
N GLU A 177 41.75 -9.03 -21.05
CA GLU A 177 42.63 -10.20 -21.03
C GLU A 177 42.68 -10.95 -22.38
N LEU A 178 41.58 -10.94 -23.14
CA LEU A 178 41.52 -11.53 -24.48
C LEU A 178 42.21 -10.64 -25.54
N LYS A 179 42.16 -9.32 -25.40
CA LYS A 179 42.75 -8.39 -26.35
C LYS A 179 44.26 -8.52 -26.42
N THR A 180 44.93 -8.74 -25.29
CA THR A 180 46.38 -8.86 -25.22
C THR A 180 46.95 -10.07 -26.05
N PRO A 181 46.47 -11.32 -25.87
CA PRO A 181 46.93 -12.44 -26.66
C PRO A 181 46.49 -12.33 -28.14
N LEU A 182 45.30 -11.81 -28.42
CA LEU A 182 44.85 -11.60 -29.81
C LEU A 182 45.73 -10.60 -30.54
N THR A 183 46.15 -9.52 -29.90
CA THR A 183 47.08 -8.54 -30.48
C THR A 183 48.45 -9.18 -30.76
N ALA A 184 48.93 -10.01 -29.84
CA ALA A 184 50.18 -10.75 -30.04
C ALA A 184 50.08 -11.73 -31.21
N ILE A 185 49.00 -12.50 -31.31
CA ILE A 185 48.76 -13.45 -32.42
C ILE A 185 48.66 -12.70 -33.76
N SER A 186 47.94 -11.59 -33.82
CA SER A 186 47.82 -10.77 -35.02
C SER A 186 49.20 -10.22 -35.46
N GLY A 187 50.01 -9.73 -34.51
CA GLY A 187 51.36 -9.24 -34.82
C GLY A 187 52.29 -10.33 -35.33
N TYR A 188 52.25 -11.55 -34.77
CA TYR A 188 53.02 -12.69 -35.28
C TYR A 188 52.52 -13.15 -36.65
N ALA A 189 51.21 -13.15 -36.90
CA ALA A 189 50.63 -13.50 -38.21
C ALA A 189 51.06 -12.50 -39.32
N GLU A 190 51.12 -11.22 -39.01
CA GLU A 190 51.64 -10.20 -39.95
C GLU A 190 53.11 -10.38 -40.25
N LEU A 191 53.94 -10.78 -39.25
CA LEU A 191 55.37 -11.04 -39.47
C LEU A 191 55.64 -12.29 -40.32
N ILE A 192 54.74 -13.25 -40.37
CA ILE A 192 54.92 -14.50 -41.15
C ILE A 192 54.39 -14.33 -42.60
N SER A 193 53.46 -13.39 -42.81
CA SER A 193 52.81 -13.17 -44.12
C SER A 193 53.49 -12.07 -44.99
N GLY A 194 54.48 -11.37 -44.48
CA GLY A 194 55.28 -10.39 -45.20
C GLY A 194 56.69 -10.98 -45.58
#